data_970f6eef9f525f3a2b539b24698d759f
#
_entry.id   970f6eef9f525f3a2b539b24698d759f
#
_cell.length_a   1.000
_cell.length_b   1.000
_cell.length_c   1.000
_cell.angle_alpha   90.00
_cell.angle_beta   90.00
_cell.angle_gamma   90.00
#
_symmetry.space_group_name_H-M   'P 1'
#
loop_
_entity.id
_entity.type
_entity.pdbx_description
1 polymer ?
#
loop_
_entity_poly.entity_id
_entity_poly.type
_entity_poly.pdbx_seq_one_letter_code
_entity_poly.pdbx_strand_id
1 'polypeptide(L)'
;MVNSNDFHYDLSEEAIAKHPVEPRRAARMAVLDREGALHHTTFEELPAALKAEGVDGLWANDTKVLHARLLATKTSGGQLEIFLLAPLDAPVEESLVQRREVVWKAMVRNAKRWSDGVAAAAGSHHELHVERMSDAEDGTRVVRLTWTKNDGGEASFAEVLDDLGKTPLPPYMRRAAEDQDRDDYQTVFAMTPGSVAAPTAGLHYDSVLLEELDAAGCPLDRVTLHVGAGTFKPLSEGDISDHNMHAERCTLTRASLERMASQSVRVATGTTTLRTLESLFWWSLHHHVHGEWPAVLAQRSPYGELAARAEERGWSDRKALQHLLQHGPWNAHQELTFATQLMIVPGYQVRMLFLIHI
;
A
#
# COMPACT_ATOMS: atom_id res chain seq x y z
N MET A 1 18.58 19.96 5.13
CA MET A 1 18.71 18.78 4.27
C MET A 1 18.74 17.57 5.18
N VAL A 2 17.95 16.56 4.89
CA VAL A 2 17.87 15.32 5.68
C VAL A 2 18.67 14.26 4.91
N ASN A 3 19.69 13.70 5.54
CA ASN A 3 20.58 12.72 4.90
C ASN A 3 20.13 11.30 5.29
N SER A 4 20.06 10.39 4.32
CA SER A 4 19.69 8.99 4.58
C SER A 4 20.63 8.29 5.57
N ASN A 5 21.90 8.70 5.61
CA ASN A 5 22.88 8.17 6.54
C ASN A 5 22.58 8.49 8.03
N ASP A 6 21.80 9.55 8.31
CA ASP A 6 21.41 9.92 9.66
C ASP A 6 20.46 8.89 10.31
N PHE A 7 19.89 7.99 9.49
CA PHE A 7 18.96 6.92 9.90
C PHE A 7 19.62 5.52 9.83
N HIS A 8 20.91 5.45 9.51
CA HIS A 8 21.59 4.17 9.46
C HIS A 8 21.81 3.61 10.87
N TYR A 9 21.47 2.36 11.06
CA TYR A 9 21.75 1.60 12.27
C TYR A 9 21.96 0.12 11.94
N ASP A 10 22.67 -0.58 12.79
CA ASP A 10 22.91 -2.01 12.65
C ASP A 10 21.69 -2.80 13.13
N LEU A 11 20.96 -3.39 12.18
CA LEU A 11 19.85 -4.29 12.46
C LEU A 11 20.29 -5.75 12.29
N SER A 12 20.35 -6.49 13.40
CA SER A 12 20.67 -7.92 13.35
C SER A 12 19.52 -8.71 12.67
N GLU A 13 19.85 -9.77 11.93
CA GLU A 13 18.84 -10.64 11.30
C GLU A 13 17.89 -11.30 12.33
N GLU A 14 18.37 -11.56 13.53
CA GLU A 14 17.60 -12.14 14.63
C GLU A 14 16.52 -11.19 15.17
N ALA A 15 16.67 -9.87 14.97
CA ALA A 15 15.67 -8.88 15.35
C ALA A 15 14.47 -8.84 14.39
N ILE A 16 14.58 -9.50 13.22
CA ILE A 16 13.52 -9.56 12.23
C ILE A 16 12.69 -10.82 12.44
N ALA A 17 11.44 -10.65 12.90
CA ALA A 17 10.50 -11.76 13.02
C ALA A 17 10.26 -12.41 11.66
N LYS A 18 10.32 -13.74 11.60
CA LYS A 18 10.07 -14.50 10.34
C LYS A 18 8.61 -14.89 10.18
N HIS A 19 7.87 -14.98 11.28
CA HIS A 19 6.45 -15.29 11.35
C HIS A 19 5.78 -14.40 12.38
N PRO A 20 4.48 -14.09 12.24
CA PRO A 20 3.74 -13.35 13.25
C PRO A 20 3.59 -14.17 14.53
N VAL A 21 3.34 -13.46 15.65
CA VAL A 21 2.89 -14.11 16.89
C VAL A 21 1.41 -14.45 16.77
N GLU A 22 0.98 -15.55 17.39
CA GLU A 22 -0.42 -15.93 17.49
C GLU A 22 -0.91 -15.90 18.97
N PRO A 23 -2.04 -15.24 19.26
CA PRO A 23 -2.85 -14.43 18.35
C PRO A 23 -2.12 -13.12 17.94
N ARG A 24 -2.49 -12.55 16.79
CA ARG A 24 -1.80 -11.37 16.25
C ARG A 24 -1.76 -10.18 17.21
N ARG A 25 -2.84 -9.96 17.99
CA ARG A 25 -2.91 -8.90 19.01
C ARG A 25 -1.95 -9.07 20.19
N ALA A 26 -1.37 -10.27 20.38
CA ALA A 26 -0.32 -10.49 21.40
C ALA A 26 1.04 -9.90 21.00
N ALA A 27 1.17 -9.31 19.79
CA ALA A 27 2.37 -8.63 19.36
C ALA A 27 2.76 -7.51 20.35
N ARG A 28 4.06 -7.34 20.56
CA ARG A 28 4.58 -6.27 21.42
C ARG A 28 4.34 -4.92 20.77
N MET A 29 3.93 -3.95 21.57
CA MET A 29 3.72 -2.57 21.18
C MET A 29 4.63 -1.65 22.00
N ALA A 30 5.29 -0.73 21.31
CA ALA A 30 6.02 0.37 21.95
C ALA A 30 5.21 1.67 21.77
N VAL A 31 4.90 2.33 22.87
CA VAL A 31 4.15 3.59 22.87
C VAL A 31 5.12 4.72 23.24
N LEU A 32 5.32 5.65 22.32
CA LEU A 32 6.06 6.87 22.56
C LEU A 32 5.04 7.96 22.94
N ASP A 33 5.10 8.45 24.17
CA ASP A 33 4.21 9.52 24.64
C ASP A 33 4.67 10.92 24.17
N ARG A 34 3.89 11.94 24.50
CA ARG A 34 4.18 13.33 24.10
C ARG A 34 5.41 13.92 24.79
N GLU A 35 5.75 13.41 25.94
CA GLU A 35 6.93 13.78 26.73
C GLU A 35 8.20 13.10 26.21
N GLY A 36 8.06 12.14 25.26
CA GLY A 36 9.16 11.38 24.68
C GLY A 36 9.55 10.14 25.49
N ALA A 37 8.74 9.73 26.47
CA ALA A 37 8.96 8.49 27.20
C ALA A 37 8.43 7.29 26.42
N LEU A 38 9.20 6.20 26.44
CA LEU A 38 8.88 4.95 25.75
C LEU A 38 8.28 3.93 26.74
N HIS A 39 7.08 3.49 26.47
CA HIS A 39 6.38 2.46 27.23
C HIS A 39 6.22 1.18 26.40
N HIS A 40 6.40 0.04 27.02
CA HIS A 40 6.26 -1.27 26.38
C HIS A 40 4.99 -1.96 26.88
N THR A 41 4.18 -2.46 25.93
CA THR A 41 2.94 -3.18 26.18
C THR A 41 2.68 -4.20 25.06
N THR A 42 1.47 -4.71 24.95
CA THR A 42 1.02 -5.55 23.83
C THR A 42 -0.06 -4.85 23.02
N PHE A 43 -0.32 -5.32 21.82
CA PHE A 43 -1.29 -4.73 20.92
C PHE A 43 -2.74 -4.89 21.43
N GLU A 44 -2.98 -5.84 22.33
CA GLU A 44 -4.26 -6.00 23.07
C GLU A 44 -4.66 -4.74 23.84
N GLU A 45 -3.71 -3.92 24.27
CA GLU A 45 -3.97 -2.68 25.01
C GLU A 45 -4.34 -1.48 24.12
N LEU A 46 -4.30 -1.66 22.79
CA LEU A 46 -4.61 -0.57 21.84
C LEU A 46 -5.96 0.08 22.06
N PRO A 47 -7.08 -0.65 22.27
CA PRO A 47 -8.38 -0.04 22.50
C PRO A 47 -8.40 0.87 23.75
N ALA A 48 -7.77 0.45 24.83
CA ALA A 48 -7.66 1.24 26.07
C ALA A 48 -6.79 2.48 25.86
N ALA A 49 -5.66 2.36 25.16
CA ALA A 49 -4.76 3.47 24.84
C ALA A 49 -5.45 4.52 23.95
N LEU A 50 -6.13 4.12 22.89
CA LEU A 50 -6.86 5.04 22.02
C LEU A 50 -8.01 5.75 22.74
N LYS A 51 -8.74 5.04 23.60
CA LYS A 51 -9.81 5.61 24.41
C LYS A 51 -9.27 6.64 25.41
N ALA A 52 -8.14 6.38 26.03
CA ALA A 52 -7.49 7.32 26.96
C ALA A 52 -7.10 8.65 26.27
N GLU A 53 -6.68 8.60 25.00
CA GLU A 53 -6.36 9.76 24.18
C GLU A 53 -7.59 10.43 23.54
N GLY A 54 -8.80 9.91 23.78
CA GLY A 54 -10.05 10.46 23.22
C GLY A 54 -10.15 10.30 21.70
N VAL A 55 -9.53 9.24 21.15
CA VAL A 55 -9.59 8.95 19.72
C VAL A 55 -11.00 8.58 19.31
N ASP A 56 -11.51 9.26 18.27
CA ASP A 56 -12.83 9.04 17.68
C ASP A 56 -12.76 8.64 16.19
N GLY A 57 -11.53 8.51 15.66
CA GLY A 57 -11.29 8.08 14.28
C GLY A 57 -10.02 7.23 14.14
N LEU A 58 -10.16 5.92 13.89
CA LEU A 58 -9.07 5.00 13.57
C LEU A 58 -9.14 4.62 12.09
N TRP A 59 -8.06 4.89 11.36
CA TRP A 59 -8.00 4.71 9.92
C TRP A 59 -6.95 3.69 9.51
N ALA A 60 -7.28 2.83 8.54
CA ALA A 60 -6.33 1.86 7.99
C ALA A 60 -6.46 1.74 6.46
N ASN A 61 -5.38 1.25 5.85
CA ASN A 61 -5.33 0.94 4.43
C ASN A 61 -5.87 -0.48 4.21
N ASP A 62 -7.00 -0.61 3.51
CA ASP A 62 -7.69 -1.88 3.25
C ASP A 62 -7.25 -2.59 1.97
N THR A 63 -6.13 -2.18 1.40
CA THR A 63 -5.62 -2.82 0.19
C THR A 63 -5.30 -4.30 0.44
N LYS A 64 -5.64 -5.14 -0.53
CA LYS A 64 -5.38 -6.58 -0.52
C LYS A 64 -4.18 -6.92 -1.38
N VAL A 65 -3.24 -7.70 -0.83
CA VAL A 65 -2.04 -8.16 -1.54
C VAL A 65 -2.42 -9.18 -2.59
N LEU A 66 -1.90 -8.99 -3.79
CA LEU A 66 -1.99 -9.98 -4.87
C LEU A 66 -0.88 -11.03 -4.72
N HIS A 67 -1.16 -12.27 -5.08
CA HIS A 67 -0.13 -13.31 -5.20
C HIS A 67 0.68 -13.08 -6.49
N ALA A 68 1.33 -11.94 -6.56
CA ALA A 68 1.92 -11.37 -7.77
C ALA A 68 3.29 -11.97 -8.16
N ARG A 69 3.77 -12.98 -7.43
CA ARG A 69 5.03 -13.66 -7.72
C ARG A 69 4.77 -15.00 -8.39
N LEU A 70 5.16 -15.13 -9.65
CA LEU A 70 4.96 -16.30 -10.48
C LEU A 70 6.29 -17.02 -10.74
N LEU A 71 6.28 -18.35 -10.69
CA LEU A 71 7.39 -19.18 -11.10
C LEU A 71 7.06 -19.83 -12.44
N ALA A 72 7.82 -19.51 -13.49
CA ALA A 72 7.58 -20.01 -14.82
C ALA A 72 8.85 -20.71 -15.36
N THR A 73 8.64 -21.70 -16.22
CA THR A 73 9.73 -22.44 -16.87
C THR A 73 9.83 -22.02 -18.33
N LYS A 74 11.03 -21.65 -18.75
CA LYS A 74 11.34 -21.35 -20.15
C LYS A 74 11.24 -22.59 -21.00
N THR A 75 11.04 -22.45 -22.31
CA THR A 75 11.15 -23.54 -23.28
C THR A 75 12.51 -24.26 -23.21
N SER A 76 13.57 -23.56 -22.84
CA SER A 76 14.90 -24.13 -22.62
C SER A 76 15.10 -24.88 -21.28
N GLY A 77 14.06 -24.99 -20.44
CA GLY A 77 14.06 -25.68 -19.13
C GLY A 77 14.52 -24.82 -17.94
N GLY A 78 14.99 -23.58 -18.17
CA GLY A 78 15.41 -22.71 -17.08
C GLY A 78 14.22 -22.04 -16.38
N GLN A 79 14.30 -21.86 -15.05
CA GLN A 79 13.25 -21.19 -14.27
C GLN A 79 13.39 -19.68 -14.29
N LEU A 80 12.25 -19.00 -14.39
CA LEU A 80 12.07 -17.58 -14.21
C LEU A 80 11.24 -17.33 -12.94
N GLU A 81 11.60 -16.28 -12.23
CA GLU A 81 10.77 -15.69 -11.21
C GLU A 81 10.26 -14.34 -11.74
N ILE A 82 8.95 -14.23 -11.90
CA ILE A 82 8.27 -13.08 -12.47
C ILE A 82 7.48 -12.41 -11.35
N PHE A 83 7.81 -11.16 -11.06
CA PHE A 83 7.11 -10.37 -10.08
C PHE A 83 6.30 -9.28 -10.78
N LEU A 84 4.98 -9.43 -10.81
CA LEU A 84 4.05 -8.50 -11.42
C LEU A 84 3.99 -7.21 -10.60
N LEU A 85 4.08 -6.06 -11.26
CA LEU A 85 4.14 -4.75 -10.60
C LEU A 85 2.88 -3.93 -10.81
N ALA A 86 2.47 -3.78 -12.06
CA ALA A 86 1.29 -3.01 -12.45
C ALA A 86 0.80 -3.44 -13.84
N PRO A 87 -0.51 -3.44 -14.09
CA PRO A 87 -1.04 -3.60 -15.42
C PRO A 87 -0.76 -2.34 -16.27
N LEU A 88 -0.71 -2.50 -17.58
CA LEU A 88 -0.45 -1.39 -18.51
C LEU A 88 -1.70 -0.92 -19.25
N ASP A 89 -2.64 -1.82 -19.51
CA ASP A 89 -3.78 -1.54 -20.41
C ASP A 89 -5.05 -1.10 -19.67
N ALA A 90 -5.13 -1.34 -18.35
CA ALA A 90 -6.31 -1.06 -17.53
C ALA A 90 -5.95 -0.92 -16.05
N PRO A 91 -6.83 -0.37 -15.20
CA PRO A 91 -6.71 -0.47 -13.75
C PRO A 91 -6.59 -1.93 -13.27
N VAL A 92 -6.00 -2.12 -12.08
CA VAL A 92 -5.77 -3.46 -11.52
C VAL A 92 -7.06 -4.25 -11.41
N GLU A 93 -8.13 -3.62 -10.94
CA GLU A 93 -9.44 -4.23 -10.74
C GLU A 93 -10.01 -4.77 -12.06
N GLU A 94 -9.88 -4.01 -13.14
CA GLU A 94 -10.32 -4.42 -14.48
C GLU A 94 -9.41 -5.52 -15.06
N SER A 95 -8.11 -5.45 -14.79
CA SER A 95 -7.16 -6.48 -15.23
C SER A 95 -7.41 -7.82 -14.55
N LEU A 96 -7.78 -7.81 -13.26
CA LEU A 96 -8.05 -9.02 -12.49
C LEU A 96 -9.28 -9.80 -12.97
N VAL A 97 -10.26 -9.14 -13.56
CA VAL A 97 -11.48 -9.80 -14.09
C VAL A 97 -11.35 -10.22 -15.57
N GLN A 98 -10.26 -9.87 -16.25
CA GLN A 98 -9.99 -10.33 -17.61
C GLN A 98 -9.93 -11.85 -17.67
N ARG A 99 -10.38 -12.44 -18.80
CA ARG A 99 -10.57 -13.89 -18.93
C ARG A 99 -9.71 -14.56 -19.99
N ARG A 100 -8.83 -13.81 -20.67
CA ARG A 100 -8.03 -14.33 -21.78
C ARG A 100 -6.57 -13.91 -21.71
N GLU A 101 -6.33 -12.62 -21.57
CA GLU A 101 -5.00 -12.06 -21.55
C GLU A 101 -4.94 -10.76 -20.74
N VAL A 102 -3.76 -10.46 -20.23
CA VAL A 102 -3.42 -9.18 -19.63
C VAL A 102 -1.98 -8.82 -19.97
N VAL A 103 -1.68 -7.51 -19.99
CA VAL A 103 -0.32 -7.00 -20.18
C VAL A 103 0.12 -6.28 -18.91
N TRP A 104 1.26 -6.73 -18.36
CA TRP A 104 1.76 -6.22 -17.09
C TRP A 104 3.23 -5.81 -17.19
N LYS A 105 3.57 -4.79 -16.42
CA LYS A 105 4.95 -4.46 -16.07
C LYS A 105 5.41 -5.43 -14.98
N ALA A 106 6.60 -6.02 -15.13
CA ALA A 106 7.12 -7.02 -14.21
C ALA A 106 8.62 -6.88 -13.98
N MET A 107 9.09 -7.21 -12.79
CA MET A 107 10.49 -7.56 -12.54
C MET A 107 10.68 -9.04 -12.84
N VAL A 108 11.75 -9.39 -13.54
CA VAL A 108 12.02 -10.79 -13.91
C VAL A 108 13.43 -11.17 -13.49
N ARG A 109 13.52 -12.11 -12.54
CA ARG A 109 14.79 -12.70 -12.12
C ARG A 109 15.22 -13.79 -13.11
N ASN A 110 16.51 -13.96 -13.34
CA ASN A 110 17.09 -14.91 -14.29
C ASN A 110 16.73 -14.61 -15.77
N ALA A 111 16.37 -13.37 -16.09
CA ALA A 111 15.97 -12.96 -17.43
C ALA A 111 17.10 -12.91 -18.45
N LYS A 112 18.39 -12.90 -18.04
CA LYS A 112 19.55 -12.75 -18.95
C LYS A 112 19.61 -13.78 -20.12
N ARG A 113 18.94 -14.93 -19.96
CA ARG A 113 18.89 -16.01 -20.96
C ARG A 113 17.44 -16.32 -21.38
N TRP A 114 16.58 -15.36 -21.30
CA TRP A 114 15.20 -15.49 -21.79
C TRP A 114 15.12 -14.92 -23.21
N SER A 115 15.72 -15.65 -24.15
CA SER A 115 15.87 -15.21 -25.56
C SER A 115 14.68 -15.58 -26.42
N ASP A 116 13.98 -16.64 -26.10
CA ASP A 116 12.80 -17.14 -26.82
C ASP A 116 11.51 -16.37 -26.49
N GLY A 117 11.55 -15.54 -25.44
CA GLY A 117 10.44 -14.68 -25.06
C GLY A 117 9.25 -15.38 -24.43
N VAL A 118 9.24 -16.72 -24.34
CA VAL A 118 8.12 -17.51 -23.83
C VAL A 118 8.52 -18.33 -22.61
N ALA A 119 7.64 -18.38 -21.62
CA ALA A 119 7.75 -19.25 -20.47
C ALA A 119 6.34 -19.71 -20.06
N ALA A 120 6.22 -20.85 -19.37
CA ALA A 120 4.96 -21.40 -18.92
C ALA A 120 5.01 -21.77 -17.44
N ALA A 121 3.86 -21.65 -16.77
CA ALA A 121 3.63 -22.15 -15.43
C ALA A 121 2.36 -22.99 -15.43
N ALA A 122 2.38 -24.12 -14.73
CA ALA A 122 1.22 -25.00 -14.58
C ALA A 122 0.87 -25.13 -13.10
N GLY A 123 -0.39 -24.90 -12.78
CA GLY A 123 -0.98 -25.06 -11.47
C GLY A 123 -1.93 -26.24 -11.41
N SER A 124 -2.69 -26.30 -10.32
CA SER A 124 -3.69 -27.35 -10.13
C SER A 124 -4.85 -27.23 -11.12
N HIS A 125 -5.22 -25.99 -11.48
CA HIS A 125 -6.42 -25.69 -12.27
C HIS A 125 -6.13 -24.92 -13.56
N HIS A 126 -4.97 -24.27 -13.68
CA HIS A 126 -4.65 -23.39 -14.79
C HIS A 126 -3.26 -23.66 -15.38
N GLU A 127 -3.12 -23.41 -16.66
CA GLU A 127 -1.86 -23.27 -17.35
C GLU A 127 -1.70 -21.82 -17.80
N LEU A 128 -0.55 -21.21 -17.45
CA LEU A 128 -0.22 -19.82 -17.74
C LEU A 128 0.96 -19.76 -18.70
N HIS A 129 0.81 -18.99 -19.77
CA HIS A 129 1.88 -18.64 -20.68
C HIS A 129 2.27 -17.18 -20.46
N VAL A 130 3.57 -16.94 -20.39
CA VAL A 130 4.14 -15.61 -20.22
C VAL A 130 5.02 -15.30 -21.40
N GLU A 131 4.69 -14.25 -22.14
CA GLU A 131 5.44 -13.76 -23.29
C GLU A 131 6.14 -12.44 -22.92
N ARG A 132 7.46 -12.36 -23.19
CA ARG A 132 8.19 -11.10 -23.08
C ARG A 132 7.92 -10.23 -24.29
N MET A 133 7.32 -9.07 -24.09
CA MET A 133 7.03 -8.12 -25.16
C MET A 133 8.17 -7.11 -25.37
N SER A 134 8.64 -6.48 -24.31
CA SER A 134 9.69 -5.47 -24.36
C SER A 134 10.45 -5.34 -23.04
N ASP A 135 11.57 -4.66 -23.08
CA ASP A 135 12.33 -4.21 -21.91
C ASP A 135 12.03 -2.72 -21.66
N ALA A 136 11.90 -2.33 -20.41
CA ALA A 136 11.80 -0.95 -20.01
C ALA A 136 13.16 -0.41 -19.52
N GLU A 137 13.34 0.91 -19.61
CA GLU A 137 14.60 1.59 -19.23
C GLU A 137 14.96 1.41 -17.75
N ASP A 138 13.97 1.22 -16.88
CA ASP A 138 14.15 1.00 -15.44
C ASP A 138 14.51 -0.44 -15.05
N GLY A 139 14.82 -1.29 -16.04
CA GLY A 139 15.20 -2.69 -15.85
C GLY A 139 14.01 -3.65 -15.67
N THR A 140 12.78 -3.15 -15.71
CA THR A 140 11.58 -3.98 -15.74
C THR A 140 11.30 -4.54 -17.13
N ARG A 141 10.31 -5.42 -17.23
CA ARG A 141 9.85 -6.05 -18.48
C ARG A 141 8.37 -5.79 -18.66
N VAL A 142 7.95 -5.65 -19.90
CA VAL A 142 6.56 -5.77 -20.28
C VAL A 142 6.29 -7.20 -20.67
N VAL A 143 5.34 -7.83 -20.01
CA VAL A 143 4.96 -9.22 -20.24
C VAL A 143 3.48 -9.31 -20.57
N ARG A 144 3.16 -10.15 -21.57
CA ARG A 144 1.79 -10.59 -21.83
C ARG A 144 1.57 -11.92 -21.13
N LEU A 145 0.48 -12.05 -20.43
CA LEU A 145 0.07 -13.25 -19.75
C LEU A 145 -1.23 -13.76 -20.40
N THR A 146 -1.22 -15.01 -20.83
CA THR A 146 -2.38 -15.72 -21.38
C THR A 146 -2.55 -17.03 -20.63
N TRP A 147 -3.77 -17.50 -20.43
CA TRP A 147 -4.02 -18.70 -19.64
C TRP A 147 -5.17 -19.52 -20.21
N THR A 148 -5.18 -20.79 -19.82
CA THR A 148 -6.25 -21.73 -20.03
C THR A 148 -6.59 -22.45 -18.73
N LYS A 149 -7.85 -22.80 -18.57
CA LYS A 149 -8.29 -23.64 -17.47
C LYS A 149 -8.23 -25.09 -17.88
N ASN A 150 -7.74 -25.98 -17.01
CA ASN A 150 -7.48 -27.41 -17.33
C ASN A 150 -8.77 -28.20 -17.71
N ASP A 151 -9.95 -27.73 -17.25
CA ASP A 151 -11.25 -28.29 -17.60
C ASP A 151 -11.88 -27.71 -18.87
N GLY A 152 -11.19 -26.79 -19.53
CA GLY A 152 -11.67 -26.11 -20.76
C GLY A 152 -12.65 -24.96 -20.49
N GLY A 153 -12.90 -24.61 -19.21
CA GLY A 153 -13.74 -23.46 -18.82
C GLY A 153 -13.01 -22.12 -18.96
N GLU A 154 -13.71 -21.05 -18.63
CA GLU A 154 -13.11 -19.72 -18.50
C GLU A 154 -12.67 -19.46 -17.05
N ALA A 155 -11.62 -18.67 -16.89
CA ALA A 155 -11.13 -18.21 -15.60
C ALA A 155 -10.74 -16.73 -15.69
N SER A 156 -10.94 -15.98 -14.62
CA SER A 156 -10.43 -14.64 -14.46
C SER A 156 -8.92 -14.66 -14.14
N PHE A 157 -8.22 -13.57 -14.39
CA PHE A 157 -6.81 -13.45 -14.02
C PHE A 157 -6.60 -13.56 -12.49
N ALA A 158 -7.56 -13.11 -11.69
CA ALA A 158 -7.54 -13.30 -10.24
C ALA A 158 -7.47 -14.78 -9.85
N GLU A 159 -8.30 -15.64 -10.46
CA GLU A 159 -8.29 -17.10 -10.22
C GLU A 159 -6.95 -17.74 -10.62
N VAL A 160 -6.33 -17.26 -11.70
CA VAL A 160 -4.99 -17.70 -12.12
C VAL A 160 -3.92 -17.33 -11.11
N LEU A 161 -3.97 -16.09 -10.58
CA LEU A 161 -3.04 -15.63 -9.54
C LEU A 161 -3.24 -16.40 -8.22
N ASP A 162 -4.46 -16.77 -7.89
CA ASP A 162 -4.75 -17.58 -6.70
C ASP A 162 -4.22 -19.02 -6.83
N ASP A 163 -4.22 -19.60 -8.03
CA ASP A 163 -3.71 -20.96 -8.26
C ASP A 163 -2.17 -21.02 -8.38
N LEU A 164 -1.58 -20.07 -9.14
CA LEU A 164 -0.17 -20.11 -9.54
C LEU A 164 0.72 -19.14 -8.78
N GLY A 165 0.14 -18.10 -8.22
CA GLY A 165 0.87 -17.02 -7.59
C GLY A 165 1.36 -17.36 -6.19
N LYS A 166 2.48 -16.77 -5.81
CA LYS A 166 3.04 -16.79 -4.46
C LYS A 166 2.99 -15.38 -3.86
N THR A 167 2.88 -15.33 -2.53
CA THR A 167 2.91 -14.08 -1.77
C THR A 167 4.25 -13.37 -1.97
N PRO A 168 4.24 -12.08 -2.34
CA PRO A 168 5.47 -11.31 -2.57
C PRO A 168 6.05 -10.79 -1.26
N LEU A 169 6.73 -11.64 -0.49
CA LEU A 169 7.38 -11.23 0.76
C LEU A 169 8.44 -10.16 0.52
N PRO A 170 8.58 -9.19 1.46
CA PRO A 170 9.63 -8.19 1.41
C PRO A 170 11.04 -8.82 1.40
N PRO A 171 12.00 -8.23 0.66
CA PRO A 171 13.35 -8.79 0.54
C PRO A 171 14.09 -8.98 1.86
N TYR A 172 13.80 -8.15 2.88
CA TYR A 172 14.43 -8.25 4.20
C TYR A 172 14.03 -9.52 4.98
N MET A 173 12.92 -10.17 4.62
CA MET A 173 12.51 -11.45 5.23
C MET A 173 13.50 -12.58 4.96
N ARG A 174 14.25 -12.52 3.83
CA ARG A 174 15.32 -13.46 3.45
C ARG A 174 14.92 -14.94 3.54
N ARG A 175 13.65 -15.24 3.27
CA ARG A 175 13.12 -16.59 3.14
C ARG A 175 12.19 -16.72 1.94
N ALA A 176 11.95 -17.95 1.49
CA ALA A 176 10.92 -18.22 0.49
C ALA A 176 9.52 -18.02 1.11
N ALA A 177 8.55 -17.69 0.26
CA ALA A 177 7.15 -17.65 0.67
C ALA A 177 6.64 -19.08 0.89
N GLU A 178 5.91 -19.26 1.98
CA GLU A 178 5.20 -20.48 2.39
C GLU A 178 3.70 -20.29 2.13
N ASP A 179 2.93 -21.38 2.15
CA ASP A 179 1.48 -21.28 1.89
C ASP A 179 0.76 -20.47 2.98
N GLN A 180 1.23 -20.54 4.22
CA GLN A 180 0.73 -19.77 5.35
C GLN A 180 0.89 -18.24 5.15
N ASP A 181 1.87 -17.79 4.36
CA ASP A 181 2.04 -16.35 4.08
C ASP A 181 0.88 -15.73 3.29
N ARG A 182 0.00 -16.53 2.71
CA ARG A 182 -1.23 -16.02 2.10
C ARG A 182 -2.12 -15.33 3.13
N ASP A 183 -2.14 -15.89 4.35
CA ASP A 183 -2.91 -15.35 5.47
C ASP A 183 -2.04 -14.43 6.34
N ASP A 184 -0.80 -14.81 6.63
CA ASP A 184 0.09 -14.06 7.53
C ASP A 184 0.49 -12.70 6.96
N TYR A 185 0.67 -12.59 5.63
CA TYR A 185 1.02 -11.33 4.95
C TYR A 185 -0.20 -10.62 4.37
N GLN A 186 -1.34 -10.71 5.05
CA GLN A 186 -2.60 -10.05 4.73
C GLN A 186 -3.26 -9.50 5.99
N THR A 187 -3.81 -8.28 5.93
CA THR A 187 -4.58 -7.74 7.05
C THR A 187 -5.97 -8.35 7.11
N VAL A 188 -6.54 -8.50 8.31
CA VAL A 188 -7.89 -9.05 8.50
C VAL A 188 -8.99 -8.16 7.92
N PHE A 189 -8.68 -6.91 7.63
CA PHE A 189 -9.59 -5.93 7.02
C PHE A 189 -9.30 -5.65 5.55
N ALA A 190 -8.42 -6.43 4.90
CA ALA A 190 -8.10 -6.28 3.49
C ALA A 190 -9.33 -6.58 2.62
N MET A 191 -9.69 -5.65 1.73
CA MET A 191 -10.86 -5.75 0.85
C MET A 191 -10.53 -5.55 -0.61
N THR A 192 -9.77 -4.52 -0.95
CA THR A 192 -9.57 -4.05 -2.32
C THR A 192 -8.28 -4.62 -2.92
N PRO A 193 -8.34 -5.60 -3.85
CA PRO A 193 -7.16 -6.20 -4.46
C PRO A 193 -6.38 -5.19 -5.29
N GLY A 194 -5.03 -5.22 -5.24
CA GLY A 194 -4.22 -4.36 -6.11
C GLY A 194 -2.81 -4.05 -5.60
N SER A 195 -2.48 -4.45 -4.40
CA SER A 195 -1.17 -4.21 -3.79
C SER A 195 -0.18 -5.33 -4.04
N VAL A 196 1.10 -4.99 -4.13
CA VAL A 196 2.20 -5.95 -4.13
C VAL A 196 2.88 -6.07 -2.76
N ALA A 197 2.49 -5.24 -1.78
CA ALA A 197 2.96 -5.34 -0.40
C ALA A 197 1.80 -5.05 0.58
N ALA A 198 1.80 -5.74 1.72
CA ALA A 198 0.83 -5.52 2.77
C ALA A 198 1.10 -4.20 3.51
N PRO A 199 0.06 -3.50 4.00
CA PRO A 199 0.21 -2.43 4.99
C PRO A 199 0.55 -3.05 6.35
N THR A 200 1.85 -3.31 6.57
CA THR A 200 2.37 -4.19 7.63
C THR A 200 1.96 -3.80 9.04
N ALA A 201 1.74 -2.50 9.33
CA ALA A 201 1.21 -2.07 10.61
C ALA A 201 -0.19 -2.66 10.93
N GLY A 202 -0.95 -3.00 9.89
CA GLY A 202 -2.26 -3.63 10.03
C GLY A 202 -2.22 -5.14 10.30
N LEU A 203 -1.05 -5.77 10.25
CA LEU A 203 -0.93 -7.23 10.48
C LEU A 203 -1.12 -7.63 11.96
N HIS A 204 -1.01 -6.67 12.88
CA HIS A 204 -1.23 -6.90 14.30
C HIS A 204 -2.71 -7.03 14.70
N TYR A 205 -3.63 -6.62 13.82
CA TYR A 205 -5.06 -6.72 14.05
C TYR A 205 -5.57 -8.14 13.82
N ASP A 206 -6.51 -8.56 14.66
CA ASP A 206 -7.37 -9.72 14.46
C ASP A 206 -8.86 -9.33 14.66
N SER A 207 -9.76 -10.27 14.42
CA SER A 207 -11.21 -9.97 14.51
C SER A 207 -11.64 -9.56 15.91
N VAL A 208 -11.05 -10.16 16.95
CA VAL A 208 -11.38 -9.84 18.36
C VAL A 208 -10.98 -8.40 18.67
N LEU A 209 -9.76 -7.99 18.27
CA LEU A 209 -9.31 -6.62 18.48
C LEU A 209 -10.20 -5.59 17.75
N LEU A 210 -10.68 -5.91 16.54
CA LEU A 210 -11.60 -5.04 15.81
C LEU A 210 -12.96 -4.89 16.53
N GLU A 211 -13.48 -5.97 17.12
CA GLU A 211 -14.70 -5.94 17.92
C GLU A 211 -14.52 -5.11 19.20
N GLU A 212 -13.37 -5.23 19.88
CA GLU A 212 -13.01 -4.46 21.07
C GLU A 212 -12.86 -2.97 20.76
N LEU A 213 -12.26 -2.62 19.61
CA LEU A 213 -12.15 -1.23 19.14
C LEU A 213 -13.53 -0.62 18.85
N ASP A 214 -14.42 -1.37 18.20
CA ASP A 214 -15.79 -0.94 17.94
C ASP A 214 -16.55 -0.70 19.25
N ALA A 215 -16.46 -1.65 20.20
CA ALA A 215 -17.05 -1.54 21.53
C ALA A 215 -16.47 -0.37 22.36
N ALA A 216 -15.21 0.00 22.12
CA ALA A 216 -14.58 1.16 22.74
C ALA A 216 -14.99 2.51 22.10
N GLY A 217 -15.79 2.47 21.02
CA GLY A 217 -16.25 3.66 20.30
C GLY A 217 -15.23 4.20 19.27
N CYS A 218 -14.27 3.38 18.88
CA CYS A 218 -13.25 3.71 17.90
C CYS A 218 -13.23 2.68 16.75
N PRO A 219 -14.29 2.56 15.95
CA PRO A 219 -14.35 1.63 14.83
C PRO A 219 -13.29 1.93 13.78
N LEU A 220 -12.81 0.89 13.12
CA LEU A 220 -11.82 1.01 12.04
C LEU A 220 -12.48 1.54 10.77
N ASP A 221 -12.11 2.75 10.36
CA ASP A 221 -12.41 3.35 9.07
C ASP A 221 -11.34 2.99 8.03
N ARG A 222 -11.72 3.06 6.74
CA ARG A 222 -10.87 2.55 5.67
C ARG A 222 -10.59 3.58 4.59
N VAL A 223 -9.36 3.52 4.08
CA VAL A 223 -8.93 4.13 2.82
C VAL A 223 -8.21 3.06 2.01
N THR A 224 -8.16 3.19 0.70
CA THR A 224 -7.38 2.30 -0.15
C THR A 224 -6.18 3.04 -0.70
N LEU A 225 -4.98 2.52 -0.50
CA LEU A 225 -3.77 2.89 -1.23
C LEU A 225 -3.10 1.62 -1.72
N HIS A 226 -2.98 1.45 -3.02
CA HIS A 226 -2.29 0.31 -3.60
C HIS A 226 -0.78 0.51 -3.54
N VAL A 227 -0.14 -0.28 -2.68
CA VAL A 227 1.31 -0.23 -2.46
C VAL A 227 2.02 -0.84 -3.64
N GLY A 228 2.82 -0.03 -4.33
CA GLY A 228 3.61 -0.46 -5.47
C GLY A 228 4.95 -1.10 -5.10
N ALA A 229 5.59 -1.76 -6.08
CA ALA A 229 6.89 -2.42 -5.88
C ALA A 229 8.05 -1.47 -5.53
N GLY A 230 7.86 -0.17 -5.71
CA GLY A 230 8.83 0.84 -5.27
C GLY A 230 9.12 0.79 -3.77
N THR A 231 8.17 0.30 -2.97
CA THR A 231 8.33 0.05 -1.52
C THR A 231 9.50 -0.90 -1.19
N PHE A 232 9.89 -1.77 -2.12
CA PHE A 232 11.01 -2.70 -1.94
C PHE A 232 12.35 -2.13 -2.37
N LYS A 233 12.39 -0.93 -2.95
CA LYS A 233 13.64 -0.25 -3.31
C LYS A 233 14.17 0.49 -2.08
N PRO A 234 15.42 0.26 -1.68
CA PRO A 234 16.02 1.03 -0.61
C PRO A 234 16.13 2.52 -1.02
N LEU A 235 16.14 3.40 -0.03
CA LEU A 235 16.49 4.80 -0.28
C LEU A 235 17.90 4.90 -0.84
N SER A 236 18.10 5.82 -1.78
CA SER A 236 19.43 6.15 -2.28
C SER A 236 20.26 6.76 -1.14
N GLU A 237 21.59 6.48 -1.15
CA GLU A 237 22.49 7.16 -0.25
C GLU A 237 22.54 8.66 -0.57
N GLY A 238 22.61 9.51 0.47
CA GLY A 238 22.72 10.95 0.34
C GLY A 238 21.46 11.71 0.76
N ASP A 239 21.18 12.83 0.10
CA ASP A 239 20.04 13.67 0.41
C ASP A 239 18.73 12.95 0.05
N ILE A 240 17.85 12.79 1.04
CA ILE A 240 16.53 12.17 0.85
C ILE A 240 15.72 12.90 -0.24
N SER A 241 16.00 14.17 -0.48
CA SER A 241 15.32 14.94 -1.53
C SER A 241 15.60 14.44 -2.96
N ASP A 242 16.69 13.72 -3.17
CA ASP A 242 17.07 13.14 -4.46
C ASP A 242 16.33 11.82 -4.76
N HIS A 243 15.70 11.23 -3.74
CA HIS A 243 14.88 10.05 -3.92
C HIS A 243 13.60 10.39 -4.68
N ASN A 244 13.36 9.69 -5.79
CA ASN A 244 12.15 9.87 -6.58
C ASN A 244 11.08 8.86 -6.15
N MET A 245 10.06 9.35 -5.44
CA MET A 245 8.92 8.54 -5.04
C MET A 245 8.07 8.16 -6.24
N HIS A 246 7.71 6.89 -6.37
CA HIS A 246 6.71 6.45 -7.33
C HIS A 246 5.31 6.91 -6.89
N ALA A 247 4.44 7.14 -7.87
CA ALA A 247 3.05 7.47 -7.61
C ALA A 247 2.28 6.22 -7.18
N GLU A 248 1.46 6.34 -6.14
CA GLU A 248 0.57 5.31 -5.67
C GLU A 248 -0.88 5.80 -5.70
N ARG A 249 -1.77 4.93 -6.18
CA ARG A 249 -3.19 5.26 -6.34
C ARG A 249 -3.90 5.15 -5.00
N CYS A 250 -4.65 6.21 -4.68
CA CYS A 250 -5.48 6.30 -3.48
C CYS A 250 -6.94 6.37 -3.89
N THR A 251 -7.80 5.70 -3.13
CA THR A 251 -9.25 5.76 -3.29
C THR A 251 -9.93 5.85 -1.92
N LEU A 252 -10.96 6.66 -1.82
CA LEU A 252 -11.85 6.71 -0.66
C LEU A 252 -13.28 7.05 -1.09
N THR A 253 -14.23 6.59 -0.30
CA THR A 253 -15.65 6.86 -0.53
C THR A 253 -16.07 8.19 0.07
N ARG A 254 -17.16 8.77 -0.45
CA ARG A 254 -17.77 9.97 0.13
C ARG A 254 -18.19 9.74 1.58
N ALA A 255 -18.77 8.58 1.87
CA ALA A 255 -19.17 8.22 3.22
C ALA A 255 -17.98 8.17 4.19
N SER A 256 -16.83 7.64 3.76
CA SER A 256 -15.59 7.68 4.56
C SER A 256 -15.14 9.12 4.82
N LEU A 257 -15.20 9.99 3.82
CA LEU A 257 -14.81 11.40 3.99
C LEU A 257 -15.78 12.15 4.93
N GLU A 258 -17.08 11.87 4.87
CA GLU A 258 -18.09 12.43 5.78
C GLU A 258 -17.84 12.00 7.23
N ARG A 259 -17.52 10.72 7.46
CA ARG A 259 -17.11 10.24 8.80
C ARG A 259 -15.85 10.94 9.27
N MET A 260 -14.82 11.05 8.41
CA MET A 260 -13.58 11.76 8.73
C MET A 260 -13.84 13.21 9.13
N ALA A 261 -14.76 13.89 8.45
CA ALA A 261 -15.13 15.28 8.76
C ALA A 261 -15.87 15.45 10.09
N SER A 262 -16.50 14.39 10.61
CA SER A 262 -17.17 14.38 11.91
C SER A 262 -16.23 14.06 13.07
N GLN A 263 -15.05 13.52 12.79
CA GLN A 263 -14.07 13.10 13.80
C GLN A 263 -13.13 14.25 14.19
N SER A 264 -12.74 14.27 15.46
CA SER A 264 -11.85 15.29 16.02
C SER A 264 -10.43 14.80 16.25
N VAL A 265 -10.27 13.56 16.70
CA VAL A 265 -8.98 12.96 17.04
C VAL A 265 -8.79 11.69 16.20
N ARG A 266 -8.05 11.83 15.10
CA ARG A 266 -7.83 10.76 14.13
C ARG A 266 -6.46 10.12 14.27
N VAL A 267 -6.40 8.81 14.15
CA VAL A 267 -5.18 7.99 14.19
C VAL A 267 -5.07 7.19 12.90
N ALA A 268 -3.88 7.13 12.34
CA ALA A 268 -3.58 6.29 11.19
C ALA A 268 -2.87 5.00 11.61
N THR A 269 -3.32 3.87 11.10
CA THR A 269 -2.59 2.61 11.13
C THR A 269 -1.67 2.53 9.92
N GLY A 270 -0.37 2.69 10.16
CA GLY A 270 0.67 2.58 9.15
C GLY A 270 0.96 3.85 8.36
N THR A 271 2.18 3.91 7.85
CA THR A 271 2.70 5.05 7.07
C THR A 271 1.96 5.23 5.74
N THR A 272 1.41 4.17 5.15
CA THR A 272 0.58 4.26 3.93
C THR A 272 -0.73 4.96 4.19
N THR A 273 -1.37 4.71 5.33
CA THR A 273 -2.59 5.42 5.75
C THR A 273 -2.29 6.88 6.06
N LEU A 274 -1.23 7.17 6.84
CA LEU A 274 -0.75 8.53 7.08
C LEU A 274 -0.57 9.27 5.75
N ARG A 275 0.17 8.68 4.83
CA ARG A 275 0.45 9.28 3.52
C ARG A 275 -0.82 9.57 2.73
N THR A 276 -1.80 8.68 2.76
CA THR A 276 -3.09 8.87 2.09
C THR A 276 -3.85 10.06 2.67
N LEU A 277 -3.99 10.09 4.00
CA LEU A 277 -4.76 11.14 4.68
C LEU A 277 -4.10 12.52 4.54
N GLU A 278 -2.78 12.60 4.72
CA GLU A 278 -2.04 13.85 4.50
C GLU A 278 -2.10 14.30 3.03
N SER A 279 -2.13 13.36 2.09
CA SER A 279 -2.29 13.70 0.67
C SER A 279 -3.63 14.36 0.37
N LEU A 280 -4.72 13.99 1.06
CA LEU A 280 -6.02 14.64 0.90
C LEU A 280 -5.97 16.13 1.25
N PHE A 281 -5.24 16.49 2.31
CA PHE A 281 -5.04 17.89 2.70
C PHE A 281 -4.37 18.69 1.58
N TRP A 282 -3.25 18.20 1.07
CA TRP A 282 -2.48 18.92 0.05
C TRP A 282 -3.16 18.91 -1.32
N TRP A 283 -3.85 17.84 -1.65
CA TRP A 283 -4.60 17.70 -2.90
C TRP A 283 -5.81 18.67 -2.94
N SER A 284 -6.52 18.80 -1.82
CA SER A 284 -7.61 19.76 -1.69
C SER A 284 -7.13 21.20 -1.76
N LEU A 285 -6.01 21.53 -1.10
CA LEU A 285 -5.40 22.86 -1.16
C LEU A 285 -4.91 23.18 -2.57
N HIS A 286 -4.31 22.21 -3.28
CA HIS A 286 -3.88 22.42 -4.67
C HIS A 286 -5.06 22.88 -5.53
N HIS A 287 -6.18 22.17 -5.48
CA HIS A 287 -7.37 22.58 -6.22
C HIS A 287 -7.88 23.96 -5.78
N HIS A 288 -7.90 24.23 -4.48
CA HIS A 288 -8.35 25.54 -3.98
C HIS A 288 -7.48 26.70 -4.48
N VAL A 289 -6.19 26.49 -4.68
CA VAL A 289 -5.23 27.50 -5.13
C VAL A 289 -5.21 27.64 -6.65
N HIS A 290 -5.23 26.53 -7.38
CA HIS A 290 -4.99 26.48 -8.82
C HIS A 290 -6.25 26.23 -9.67
N GLY A 291 -7.36 25.81 -9.06
CA GLY A 291 -8.63 25.52 -9.75
C GLY A 291 -8.68 24.18 -10.48
N GLU A 292 -7.65 23.34 -10.34
CA GLU A 292 -7.57 22.03 -11.00
C GLU A 292 -7.17 20.93 -10.01
N TRP A 293 -7.71 19.73 -10.21
CA TRP A 293 -7.35 18.54 -9.46
C TRP A 293 -6.13 17.91 -10.13
N PRO A 294 -4.94 17.89 -9.49
CA PRO A 294 -3.80 17.24 -10.10
C PRO A 294 -4.02 15.72 -10.14
N ALA A 295 -3.72 15.10 -11.29
CA ALA A 295 -3.81 13.64 -11.43
C ALA A 295 -2.86 12.91 -10.46
N VAL A 296 -1.71 13.53 -10.18
CA VAL A 296 -0.71 13.06 -9.21
C VAL A 296 -0.33 14.21 -8.29
N LEU A 297 -0.50 14.03 -6.98
CA LEU A 297 0.03 14.96 -5.99
C LEU A 297 1.56 14.85 -5.94
N ALA A 298 2.26 15.94 -6.21
CA ALA A 298 3.71 15.94 -6.31
C ALA A 298 4.38 15.67 -4.95
N GLN A 299 5.54 15.00 -4.98
CA GLN A 299 6.32 14.57 -3.83
C GLN A 299 6.59 15.67 -2.81
N ARG A 300 6.86 16.88 -3.29
CA ARG A 300 7.30 18.03 -2.49
C ARG A 300 6.21 19.07 -2.21
N SER A 301 4.96 18.75 -2.51
CA SER A 301 3.81 19.66 -2.28
C SER A 301 3.81 20.30 -0.89
N PRO A 302 4.16 19.59 0.22
CA PRO A 302 4.18 20.18 1.57
C PRO A 302 5.33 21.15 1.85
N TYR A 303 6.33 21.22 0.99
CA TYR A 303 7.63 21.86 1.30
C TYR A 303 7.93 23.08 0.45
N GLY A 304 6.94 23.62 -0.27
CA GLY A 304 7.11 24.73 -1.19
C GLY A 304 5.99 25.75 -1.11
N GLU A 305 5.56 26.25 -2.27
CA GLU A 305 4.54 27.29 -2.38
C GLU A 305 3.23 26.91 -1.68
N LEU A 306 2.77 25.66 -1.84
CA LEU A 306 1.53 25.21 -1.19
C LEU A 306 1.60 25.30 0.34
N ALA A 307 2.77 25.05 0.96
CA ALA A 307 2.92 25.21 2.40
C ALA A 307 2.71 26.67 2.83
N ALA A 308 3.30 27.61 2.11
CA ALA A 308 3.10 29.05 2.36
C ALA A 308 1.62 29.43 2.18
N ARG A 309 0.97 28.91 1.13
CA ARG A 309 -0.47 29.16 0.89
C ARG A 309 -1.36 28.55 1.97
N ALA A 310 -0.99 27.41 2.55
CA ALA A 310 -1.72 26.80 3.66
C ALA A 310 -1.75 27.74 4.88
N GLU A 311 -0.60 28.29 5.24
CA GLU A 311 -0.47 29.23 6.37
C GLU A 311 -1.20 30.57 6.08
N GLU A 312 -0.96 31.17 4.91
CA GLU A 312 -1.59 32.43 4.50
C GLU A 312 -3.13 32.36 4.56
N ARG A 313 -3.71 31.23 4.14
CA ARG A 313 -5.17 31.05 4.07
C ARG A 313 -5.77 30.42 5.32
N GLY A 314 -4.93 30.09 6.33
CA GLY A 314 -5.35 29.33 7.51
C GLY A 314 -6.06 28.05 7.07
N TRP A 315 -5.44 27.29 6.13
CA TRP A 315 -6.01 26.05 5.60
C TRP A 315 -5.88 24.97 6.66
N SER A 316 -7.02 24.51 7.18
CA SER A 316 -7.10 23.47 8.20
C SER A 316 -7.61 22.16 7.61
N ASP A 317 -7.49 21.07 8.38
CA ASP A 317 -8.09 19.77 8.07
C ASP A 317 -9.60 19.90 7.79
N ARG A 318 -10.31 20.63 8.63
CA ARG A 318 -11.77 20.89 8.47
C ARG A 318 -12.06 21.57 7.13
N LYS A 319 -11.29 22.60 6.76
CA LYS A 319 -11.44 23.29 5.47
C LYS A 319 -11.12 22.35 4.31
N ALA A 320 -10.08 21.53 4.44
CA ALA A 320 -9.70 20.55 3.44
C ALA A 320 -10.81 19.51 3.19
N LEU A 321 -11.35 18.94 4.26
CA LEU A 321 -12.44 17.94 4.19
C LEU A 321 -13.73 18.54 3.63
N GLN A 322 -14.10 19.74 4.08
CA GLN A 322 -15.26 20.46 3.55
C GLN A 322 -15.11 20.77 2.06
N HIS A 323 -13.92 21.20 1.65
CA HIS A 323 -13.64 21.50 0.25
C HIS A 323 -13.73 20.25 -0.64
N LEU A 324 -13.20 19.10 -0.16
CA LEU A 324 -13.32 17.83 -0.87
C LEU A 324 -14.79 17.39 -1.00
N LEU A 325 -15.58 17.50 0.07
CA LEU A 325 -17.00 17.14 0.03
C LEU A 325 -17.81 17.99 -0.95
N GLN A 326 -17.47 19.28 -1.07
CA GLN A 326 -18.18 20.22 -1.92
C GLN A 326 -17.73 20.19 -3.38
N HIS A 327 -16.44 20.03 -3.64
CA HIS A 327 -15.82 20.24 -4.95
C HIS A 327 -15.08 19.01 -5.49
N GLY A 328 -14.96 17.93 -4.70
CA GLY A 328 -14.21 16.73 -5.09
C GLY A 328 -14.72 16.13 -6.41
N PRO A 329 -13.84 15.56 -7.24
CA PRO A 329 -14.20 14.94 -8.50
C PRO A 329 -14.76 13.52 -8.29
N TRP A 330 -15.95 13.46 -7.71
CA TRP A 330 -16.63 12.21 -7.37
C TRP A 330 -17.04 11.44 -8.62
N ASN A 331 -16.73 10.14 -8.65
CA ASN A 331 -17.24 9.25 -9.70
C ASN A 331 -18.71 8.86 -9.45
N ALA A 332 -19.28 8.03 -10.33
CA ALA A 332 -20.67 7.54 -10.23
C ALA A 332 -20.91 6.70 -8.95
N HIS A 333 -19.88 6.10 -8.39
CA HIS A 333 -19.93 5.29 -7.17
C HIS A 333 -19.66 6.12 -5.90
N GLN A 334 -19.62 7.43 -6.01
CA GLN A 334 -19.28 8.34 -4.90
C GLN A 334 -17.88 8.07 -4.33
N GLU A 335 -16.91 7.83 -5.20
CA GLU A 335 -15.51 7.62 -4.84
C GLU A 335 -14.64 8.75 -5.40
N LEU A 336 -13.65 9.14 -4.62
CA LEU A 336 -12.51 9.96 -5.04
C LEU A 336 -11.34 9.04 -5.35
N THR A 337 -10.72 9.25 -6.51
CA THR A 337 -9.48 8.57 -6.89
C THR A 337 -8.44 9.58 -7.32
N PHE A 338 -7.25 9.49 -6.77
CA PHE A 338 -6.09 10.29 -7.13
C PHE A 338 -4.80 9.48 -6.94
N ALA A 339 -3.68 10.00 -7.39
CA ALA A 339 -2.39 9.39 -7.12
C ALA A 339 -1.52 10.34 -6.28
N THR A 340 -0.65 9.76 -5.44
CA THR A 340 0.26 10.53 -4.60
C THR A 340 1.70 10.07 -4.72
N GLN A 341 2.61 11.02 -4.83
CA GLN A 341 4.06 10.85 -4.63
C GLN A 341 4.51 11.46 -3.31
N LEU A 342 3.58 11.91 -2.46
CA LEU A 342 3.89 12.59 -1.21
C LEU A 342 4.97 11.85 -0.42
N MET A 343 6.03 12.56 -0.07
CA MET A 343 7.09 12.06 0.82
C MET A 343 7.07 12.83 2.13
N ILE A 344 6.83 12.13 3.22
CA ILE A 344 6.83 12.70 4.57
C ILE A 344 8.22 12.47 5.16
N VAL A 345 8.91 13.54 5.52
CA VAL A 345 10.27 13.52 6.07
C VAL A 345 10.29 14.14 7.46
N PRO A 346 11.33 13.91 8.28
CA PRO A 346 11.46 14.56 9.59
C PRO A 346 11.29 16.08 9.51
N GLY A 347 10.53 16.63 10.45
CA GLY A 347 10.14 18.05 10.47
C GLY A 347 8.84 18.36 9.73
N TYR A 348 8.21 17.36 9.05
CA TYR A 348 6.87 17.53 8.50
C TYR A 348 5.85 17.74 9.63
N GLN A 349 5.01 18.74 9.48
CA GLN A 349 3.89 18.99 10.39
C GLN A 349 2.66 18.26 9.89
N VAL A 350 2.21 17.26 10.65
CA VAL A 350 1.00 16.49 10.36
C VAL A 350 -0.23 17.41 10.40
N ARG A 351 -1.11 17.31 9.42
CA ARG A 351 -2.27 18.19 9.21
C ARG A 351 -3.61 17.51 9.45
N MET A 352 -3.71 16.22 9.13
CA MET A 352 -4.95 15.46 9.16
C MET A 352 -5.08 14.55 10.39
N LEU A 353 -3.99 14.25 11.04
CA LEU A 353 -3.91 13.22 12.05
C LEU A 353 -3.40 13.77 13.40
N PHE A 354 -3.72 13.05 14.45
CA PHE A 354 -3.26 13.30 15.81
C PHE A 354 -2.14 12.32 16.21
N LEU A 355 -2.27 11.05 15.85
CA LEU A 355 -1.32 9.98 16.14
C LEU A 355 -1.16 9.06 14.92
N ILE A 356 -0.09 8.30 14.95
CA ILE A 356 0.19 7.23 13.99
C ILE A 356 0.58 5.96 14.76
N HIS A 357 0.04 4.82 14.33
CA HIS A 357 0.54 3.49 14.67
C HIS A 357 1.36 2.97 13.48
N ILE A 358 2.59 2.54 13.72
CA ILE A 358 3.52 2.06 12.69
C ILE A 358 3.84 0.59 12.93
#